data_4e77c3d05586056ca7fcde0644a31ed4
#
_entry.id   4e77c3d05586056ca7fcde0644a31ed4
#
_cell.length_a   1.000
_cell.length_b   1.000
_cell.length_c   1.000
_cell.angle_alpha   90.00
_cell.angle_beta   90.00
_cell.angle_gamma   90.00
#
_symmetry.space_group_name_H-M   'P 1'
#
loop_
_entity.id
_entity.type
_entity.pdbx_description
1 polymer ?
#
loop_
_entity_poly.entity_id
_entity_poly.type
_entity_poly.pdbx_seq_one_letter_code
_entity_poly.pdbx_strand_id
1 'polypeptide(L)'
;MRISVCFQLKRSKSRSDGKFPLYLRCTMRGHRFETSTGFFLEKFSWIESAQLADGKSEEIKVINNRLAKIRTKVQDIYNQLDSLGGPFDVFAIRDKFLG
;
A
#
# COMPACT_ATOMS: atom_id res chain seq x y z
N MET A 1 2.11 19.84 -3.52
CA MET A 1 1.90 18.85 -2.46
C MET A 1 1.89 17.44 -3.01
N ARG A 2 2.49 16.52 -2.30
CA ARG A 2 2.55 15.13 -2.75
C ARG A 2 2.11 14.18 -1.67
N ILE A 3 1.53 13.08 -2.12
CA ILE A 3 1.28 11.92 -1.27
C ILE A 3 2.35 10.87 -1.58
N SER A 4 2.87 10.25 -0.53
CA SER A 4 3.80 9.14 -0.65
C SER A 4 3.06 7.83 -0.41
N VAL A 5 3.20 6.89 -1.34
CA VAL A 5 2.56 5.58 -1.26
C VAL A 5 3.65 4.53 -1.29
N CYS A 6 3.72 3.69 -0.26
CA CYS A 6 4.65 2.58 -0.26
C CYS A 6 4.03 1.36 0.42
N PHE A 7 4.67 0.22 0.24
CA PHE A 7 4.26 -1.03 0.87
C PHE A 7 5.38 -1.51 1.78
N GLN A 8 5.00 -2.08 2.90
CA GLN A 8 5.95 -2.62 3.88
C GLN A 8 5.54 -4.00 4.33
N LEU A 9 6.52 -4.89 4.35
CA LEU A 9 6.34 -6.20 4.94
C LEU A 9 6.51 -6.06 6.46
N LYS A 10 5.49 -6.42 7.23
CA LYS A 10 5.52 -6.32 8.70
C LYS A 10 6.21 -7.55 9.29
N ARG A 11 7.51 -7.46 9.46
CA ARG A 11 8.36 -8.57 9.89
C ARG A 11 8.16 -8.98 11.35
N SER A 12 7.49 -8.15 12.13
CA SER A 12 7.15 -8.46 13.52
C SER A 12 5.85 -9.26 13.67
N LYS A 13 5.12 -9.49 12.57
CA LYS A 13 3.80 -10.12 12.57
C LYS A 13 3.77 -11.39 11.73
N SER A 14 4.73 -12.28 11.94
CA SER A 14 4.78 -13.53 11.15
C SER A 14 3.53 -14.38 11.38
N ARG A 15 3.06 -14.98 10.30
CA ARG A 15 1.99 -15.99 10.33
C ARG A 15 2.60 -17.35 10.63
N SER A 16 1.76 -18.31 11.00
CA SER A 16 2.24 -19.67 11.36
C SER A 16 2.98 -20.37 10.22
N ASP A 17 2.73 -19.98 8.96
CA ASP A 17 3.41 -20.56 7.79
C ASP A 17 4.73 -19.83 7.46
N GLY A 18 5.16 -18.91 8.31
CA GLY A 18 6.41 -18.17 8.11
C GLY A 18 6.30 -16.98 7.19
N LYS A 19 5.10 -16.66 6.70
CA LYS A 19 4.88 -15.49 5.86
C LYS A 19 4.51 -14.28 6.71
N PHE A 20 4.72 -13.10 6.13
CA PHE A 20 4.50 -11.82 6.80
C PHE A 20 3.45 -11.01 6.04
N PRO A 21 2.60 -10.26 6.75
CA PRO A 21 1.61 -9.42 6.09
C PRO A 21 2.25 -8.23 5.40
N LEU A 22 1.75 -7.91 4.22
CA LEU A 22 2.17 -6.73 3.47
C LEU A 22 1.18 -5.61 3.72
N TYR A 23 1.69 -4.45 4.15
CA TYR A 23 0.88 -3.29 4.48
C TYR A 23 1.07 -2.16 3.49
N LEU A 24 -0.02 -1.46 3.20
CA LEU A 24 0.01 -0.19 2.50
C LEU A 24 0.32 0.91 3.51
N ARG A 25 1.21 1.82 3.16
CA ARG A 25 1.50 3.02 3.95
C ARG A 25 1.36 4.25 3.07
N CYS A 26 0.52 5.18 3.48
CA CYS A 26 0.36 6.47 2.81
C CYS A 26 0.79 7.58 3.76
N THR A 27 1.63 8.49 3.27
CA THR A 27 2.15 9.61 4.05
C THR A 27 1.87 10.91 3.32
N MET A 28 1.41 11.91 4.05
CA MET A 28 1.16 13.25 3.53
C MET A 28 1.34 14.26 4.65
N ARG A 29 2.19 15.25 4.40
CA ARG A 29 2.46 16.33 5.37
C ARG A 29 2.88 15.85 6.75
N GLY A 30 3.69 14.78 6.81
CA GLY A 30 4.18 14.25 8.07
C GLY A 30 3.21 13.35 8.82
N HIS A 31 2.01 13.15 8.30
CA HIS A 31 1.02 12.22 8.87
C HIS A 31 0.86 11.03 7.95
N ARG A 32 0.57 9.88 8.52
CA ARG A 32 0.43 8.66 7.73
C ARG A 32 -0.67 7.76 8.26
N PHE A 33 -1.18 6.91 7.39
CA PHE A 33 -1.97 5.77 7.80
C PHE A 33 -1.42 4.50 7.17
N GLU A 34 -1.72 3.37 7.80
CA GLU A 34 -1.34 2.05 7.31
C GLU A 34 -2.56 1.15 7.33
N THR A 35 -2.64 0.27 6.35
CA THR A 35 -3.68 -0.75 6.32
C THR A 35 -3.16 -2.00 5.63
N SER A 36 -3.69 -3.15 6.02
CA SER A 36 -3.28 -4.42 5.41
C SER A 36 -3.74 -4.49 3.96
N THR A 37 -2.88 -5.02 3.08
CA THR A 37 -3.26 -5.31 1.71
C THR A 37 -4.02 -6.62 1.60
N GLY A 38 -3.99 -7.46 2.65
CA GLY A 38 -4.54 -8.80 2.62
C GLY A 38 -3.58 -9.85 2.08
N PHE A 39 -2.42 -9.44 1.59
CA PHE A 39 -1.41 -10.36 1.06
C PHE A 39 -0.35 -10.68 2.11
N PHE A 40 0.17 -11.90 2.02
CA PHE A 40 1.25 -12.38 2.86
C PHE A 40 2.35 -12.92 1.96
N LEU A 41 3.61 -12.58 2.31
CA LEU A 41 4.76 -12.97 1.51
C LEU A 41 5.87 -13.50 2.42
N GLU A 42 6.69 -14.38 1.86
CA GLU A 42 7.91 -14.78 2.50
C GLU A 42 8.88 -13.60 2.51
N LYS A 43 9.74 -13.55 3.52
CA LYS A 43 10.65 -12.45 3.74
C LYS A 43 11.49 -12.11 2.49
N PHE A 44 12.00 -13.14 1.82
CA PHE A 44 12.87 -12.95 0.66
C PHE A 44 12.10 -12.75 -0.65
N SER A 45 10.78 -12.90 -0.61
CA SER A 45 9.94 -12.67 -1.80
C SER A 45 9.51 -11.23 -1.96
N TRP A 46 9.88 -10.35 -1.03
CA TRP A 46 9.56 -8.93 -1.12
C TRP A 46 10.81 -8.13 -1.41
N ILE A 47 10.82 -7.38 -2.50
CA ILE A 47 11.93 -6.52 -2.89
C ILE A 47 11.57 -5.08 -2.53
N GLU A 48 12.05 -4.63 -1.38
CA GLU A 48 11.70 -3.31 -0.84
C GLU A 48 12.08 -2.17 -1.79
N SER A 49 13.28 -2.22 -2.36
CA SER A 49 13.76 -1.17 -3.26
C SER A 49 12.93 -1.05 -4.53
N ALA A 50 12.36 -2.16 -5.00
CA ALA A 50 11.52 -2.17 -6.19
C ALA A 50 10.03 -2.04 -5.87
N GLN A 51 9.66 -2.21 -4.60
CA GLN A 51 8.26 -2.21 -4.16
C GLN A 51 7.43 -3.24 -4.92
N LEU A 52 8.01 -4.43 -5.09
CA LEU A 52 7.39 -5.53 -5.83
C LEU A 52 7.68 -6.85 -5.14
N ALA A 53 6.78 -7.80 -5.32
CA ALA A 53 7.02 -9.19 -4.97
C ALA A 53 7.85 -9.84 -6.07
N ASP A 54 8.83 -10.66 -5.68
CA ASP A 54 9.75 -11.32 -6.59
C ASP A 54 9.23 -12.70 -6.96
N GLY A 55 9.25 -13.02 -8.24
CA GLY A 55 8.87 -14.33 -8.74
C GLY A 55 8.10 -14.25 -10.05
N LYS A 56 7.93 -15.41 -10.67
CA LYS A 56 7.28 -15.56 -11.98
C LYS A 56 5.96 -16.31 -11.91
N SER A 57 5.53 -16.73 -10.74
CA SER A 57 4.29 -17.47 -10.59
C SER A 57 3.07 -16.56 -10.85
N GLU A 58 1.94 -17.16 -11.18
CA GLU A 58 0.70 -16.40 -11.36
C GLU A 58 0.29 -15.69 -10.09
N GLU A 59 0.51 -16.31 -8.93
CA GLU A 59 0.22 -15.71 -7.64
C GLU A 59 0.99 -14.40 -7.46
N ILE A 60 2.28 -14.39 -7.76
CA ILE A 60 3.13 -13.20 -7.65
C ILE A 60 2.65 -12.13 -8.63
N LYS A 61 2.30 -12.50 -9.85
CA LYS A 61 1.76 -11.54 -10.84
C LYS A 61 0.46 -10.91 -10.36
N VAL A 62 -0.42 -11.71 -9.77
CA VAL A 62 -1.68 -11.20 -9.22
C VAL A 62 -1.40 -10.20 -8.10
N ILE A 63 -0.48 -10.51 -7.20
CA ILE A 63 -0.11 -9.60 -6.11
C ILE A 63 0.40 -8.28 -6.68
N ASN A 64 1.36 -8.33 -7.61
CA ASN A 64 1.94 -7.11 -8.17
C ASN A 64 0.90 -6.27 -8.92
N ASN A 65 -0.02 -6.91 -9.64
CA ASN A 65 -1.11 -6.21 -10.30
C ASN A 65 -2.03 -5.51 -9.29
N ARG A 66 -2.32 -6.17 -8.17
CA ARG A 66 -3.15 -5.58 -7.12
C ARG A 66 -2.46 -4.40 -6.46
N LEU A 67 -1.14 -4.49 -6.23
CA LEU A 67 -0.38 -3.38 -5.67
C LEU A 67 -0.44 -2.16 -6.60
N ALA A 68 -0.33 -2.36 -7.91
CA ALA A 68 -0.45 -1.29 -8.88
C ALA A 68 -1.84 -0.63 -8.82
N LYS A 69 -2.88 -1.44 -8.69
CA LYS A 69 -4.26 -0.92 -8.58
C LYS A 69 -4.47 -0.15 -7.28
N ILE A 70 -3.87 -0.60 -6.19
CA ILE A 70 -3.94 0.12 -4.92
C ILE A 70 -3.29 1.50 -5.05
N ARG A 71 -2.12 1.58 -5.68
CA ARG A 71 -1.46 2.87 -5.92
C ARG A 71 -2.34 3.80 -6.73
N THR A 72 -2.91 3.31 -7.81
CA THR A 72 -3.80 4.09 -8.66
C THR A 72 -5.02 4.58 -7.88
N LYS A 73 -5.62 3.71 -7.09
CA LYS A 73 -6.80 4.08 -6.28
C LYS A 73 -6.47 5.21 -5.31
N VAL A 74 -5.34 5.10 -4.61
CA VAL A 74 -4.92 6.14 -3.66
C VAL A 74 -4.67 7.45 -4.39
N GLN A 75 -3.97 7.41 -5.52
CA GLN A 75 -3.65 8.61 -6.30
C GLN A 75 -4.92 9.27 -6.84
N ASP A 76 -5.88 8.48 -7.30
CA ASP A 76 -7.16 9.00 -7.78
C ASP A 76 -7.95 9.69 -6.66
N ILE A 77 -7.95 9.10 -5.47
CA ILE A 77 -8.61 9.71 -4.31
C ILE A 77 -7.94 11.04 -3.98
N TYR A 78 -6.61 11.08 -3.95
CA TYR A 78 -5.85 12.30 -3.72
C TYR A 78 -6.23 13.38 -4.75
N ASN A 79 -6.21 13.02 -6.03
CA ASN A 79 -6.53 13.96 -7.10
C ASN A 79 -7.94 14.50 -6.98
N GLN A 80 -8.88 13.64 -6.61
CA GLN A 80 -10.28 14.02 -6.43
C GLN A 80 -10.45 15.02 -5.28
N LEU A 81 -9.83 14.75 -4.13
CA LEU A 81 -9.88 15.64 -2.99
C LEU A 81 -9.17 16.97 -3.28
N ASP A 82 -8.03 16.91 -3.97
CA ASP A 82 -7.28 18.10 -4.35
C ASP A 82 -8.09 19.00 -5.28
N SER A 83 -8.85 18.41 -6.20
CA SER A 83 -9.68 19.17 -7.16
C SER A 83 -10.81 19.92 -6.49
N LEU A 84 -11.24 19.54 -5.30
CA LEU A 84 -12.28 20.23 -4.55
C LEU A 84 -11.79 21.55 -3.93
N GLY A 85 -10.48 21.75 -3.86
CA GLY A 85 -9.88 23.02 -3.45
C GLY A 85 -9.83 23.27 -1.95
N GLY A 86 -10.46 22.46 -1.14
CA GLY A 86 -10.42 22.60 0.32
C GLY A 86 -9.21 21.86 0.91
N PRO A 87 -8.83 22.18 2.14
CA PRO A 87 -7.78 21.43 2.82
C PRO A 87 -8.28 20.03 3.19
N PHE A 88 -7.36 19.06 3.15
CA PHE A 88 -7.66 17.70 3.59
C PHE A 88 -6.36 17.08 4.12
N ASP A 89 -6.51 16.05 4.94
CA ASP A 89 -5.37 15.31 5.49
C ASP A 89 -5.36 13.87 4.96
N VAL A 90 -4.34 13.13 5.36
CA VAL A 90 -4.17 11.74 4.92
C VAL A 90 -5.31 10.85 5.41
N PHE A 91 -5.96 11.20 6.49
CA PHE A 91 -7.06 10.39 7.04
C PHE A 91 -8.34 10.53 6.22
N ALA A 92 -8.53 11.64 5.52
CA ALA A 92 -9.60 11.76 4.53
C ALA A 92 -9.39 10.77 3.39
N ILE A 93 -8.13 10.60 2.98
CA ILE A 93 -7.79 9.60 1.96
C ILE A 93 -8.06 8.19 2.49
N ARG A 94 -7.64 7.90 3.73
CA ARG A 94 -7.90 6.61 4.37
C ARG A 94 -9.39 6.26 4.35
N ASP A 95 -10.22 7.20 4.76
CA ASP A 95 -11.66 6.96 4.89
C ASP A 95 -12.29 6.63 3.53
N LYS A 96 -11.90 7.35 2.48
CA LYS A 96 -12.37 7.04 1.13
C LYS A 96 -11.79 5.73 0.58
N PHE A 97 -10.56 5.43 0.92
CA PHE A 97 -9.90 4.20 0.46
C PHE A 97 -10.55 2.96 1.09
N LEU A 98 -10.86 3.03 2.36
CA LEU A 98 -11.44 1.90 3.08
C LEU A 98 -12.95 1.76 2.84
N GLY A 99 -13.53 2.73 2.24
CA GLY A 99 -14.94 2.71 1.93
C GLY A 99 -15.80 3.40 2.93
#